data_ab2b66c5e953c621d6b6bc12551e6677
#
_entry.id   ab2b66c5e953c621d6b6bc12551e6677
#
_cell.length_a   1.000
_cell.length_b   1.000
_cell.length_c   1.000
_cell.angle_alpha   90.00
_cell.angle_beta   90.00
_cell.angle_gamma   90.00
#
_symmetry.space_group_name_H-M   'P 1'
#
loop_
_entity.id
_entity.type
_entity.pdbx_description
1 polymer ?
#
loop_
_entity_poly.entity_id
_entity_poly.type
_entity_poly.pdbx_seq_one_letter_code
_entity_poly.pdbx_strand_id
1 'polypeptide(L)'
;MCDRPIIISIEGNIGSGKSTLLQNLQEKYKDKNYVFITEPVDLWEYVQDEDGLTIIENFYKDPKKYSFSFQIMAFTTRMSVLKNALLNNPTAEVFICERSIEADRRVFAKMLYDDKLMNKMEYKIYSDLAKEYVNENPLDGIVYFYTTSDKSLERISKRSRIGETNIALSYLSNCEKYHNEWLNNECDKGPLWQGMITGTENPTILNILGNHDVIYNINDSNNQGNKWLSYIEDMINHLKKVRQDRIP
;
A
#
# COMPACT_ATOMS: atom_id res chain seq x y z
N MET A 1 -22.59 -3.43 -19.30
CA MET A 1 -21.46 -4.05 -18.58
C MET A 1 -21.46 -3.45 -17.19
N CYS A 2 -21.51 -4.26 -16.14
CA CYS A 2 -21.47 -3.72 -14.77
C CYS A 2 -20.06 -3.14 -14.57
N ASP A 3 -19.96 -1.82 -14.42
CA ASP A 3 -18.66 -1.18 -14.22
C ASP A 3 -18.09 -1.67 -12.88
N ARG A 4 -16.93 -2.35 -12.92
CA ARG A 4 -16.22 -2.69 -11.70
C ARG A 4 -15.90 -1.40 -10.93
N PRO A 5 -15.85 -1.43 -9.59
CA PRO A 5 -15.47 -0.26 -8.81
C PRO A 5 -14.05 0.23 -9.14
N ILE A 6 -13.76 1.49 -8.84
CA ILE A 6 -12.40 2.03 -8.89
C ILE A 6 -11.61 1.45 -7.70
N ILE A 7 -10.44 0.89 -7.96
CA ILE A 7 -9.56 0.36 -6.91
C ILE A 7 -8.29 1.20 -6.87
N ILE A 8 -8.04 1.82 -5.71
CA ILE A 8 -6.85 2.66 -5.47
C ILE A 8 -6.07 2.04 -4.31
N SER A 9 -4.75 1.96 -4.43
CA SER A 9 -3.87 1.60 -3.32
C SER A 9 -3.08 2.80 -2.79
N ILE A 10 -2.85 2.83 -1.47
CA ILE A 10 -1.92 3.76 -0.82
C ILE A 10 -0.64 2.99 -0.54
N GLU A 11 0.43 3.35 -1.22
CA GLU A 11 1.73 2.70 -1.16
C GLU A 11 2.76 3.57 -0.46
N GLY A 12 3.83 2.97 0.03
CA GLY A 12 4.93 3.66 0.70
C GLY A 12 5.59 2.78 1.76
N ASN A 13 6.67 3.26 2.35
CA ASN A 13 7.49 2.50 3.30
C ASN A 13 6.71 2.08 4.56
N ILE A 14 7.24 1.14 5.34
CA ILE A 14 6.77 0.85 6.69
C ILE A 14 7.00 2.11 7.52
N GLY A 15 6.01 2.51 8.35
CA GLY A 15 6.10 3.74 9.13
C GLY A 15 5.90 5.05 8.34
N SER A 16 5.59 5.01 7.04
CA SER A 16 5.40 6.23 6.24
C SER A 16 4.18 7.07 6.64
N GLY A 17 3.18 6.48 7.32
CA GLY A 17 1.95 7.17 7.74
C GLY A 17 0.73 6.85 6.90
N LYS A 18 0.75 5.79 6.09
CA LYS A 18 -0.37 5.34 5.24
C LYS A 18 -1.66 5.11 6.01
N SER A 19 -1.58 4.40 7.14
CA SER A 19 -2.76 4.10 7.97
C SER A 19 -3.41 5.37 8.49
N THR A 20 -2.61 6.36 8.91
CA THR A 20 -3.10 7.68 9.35
C THR A 20 -3.76 8.43 8.19
N LEU A 21 -3.15 8.41 7.00
CA LEU A 21 -3.74 9.01 5.81
C LEU A 21 -5.07 8.35 5.47
N LEU A 22 -5.14 7.01 5.47
CA LEU A 22 -6.35 6.24 5.17
C LEU A 22 -7.48 6.55 6.18
N GLN A 23 -7.18 6.62 7.48
CA GLN A 23 -8.16 6.97 8.51
C GLN A 23 -8.75 8.38 8.31
N ASN A 24 -7.89 9.35 7.96
CA ASN A 24 -8.36 10.72 7.70
C ASN A 24 -9.16 10.82 6.39
N LEU A 25 -8.85 10.01 5.38
CA LEU A 25 -9.67 9.87 4.17
C LEU A 25 -11.05 9.29 4.53
N GLN A 26 -11.08 8.24 5.33
CA GLN A 26 -12.34 7.61 5.78
C GLN A 26 -13.23 8.60 6.53
N GLU A 27 -12.68 9.40 7.44
CA GLU A 27 -13.45 10.42 8.15
C GLU A 27 -13.94 11.52 7.21
N LYS A 28 -13.08 12.01 6.30
CA LYS A 28 -13.47 13.06 5.34
C LYS A 28 -14.58 12.61 4.39
N TYR A 29 -14.57 11.33 3.97
CA TYR A 29 -15.47 10.80 2.95
C TYR A 29 -16.48 9.78 3.49
N LYS A 30 -16.78 9.82 4.79
CA LYS A 30 -17.75 8.92 5.43
C LYS A 30 -19.15 8.93 4.80
N ASP A 31 -19.55 10.05 4.18
CA ASP A 31 -20.85 10.21 3.50
C ASP A 31 -20.78 9.84 2.00
N LYS A 32 -19.63 9.37 1.51
CA LYS A 32 -19.45 8.88 0.14
C LYS A 32 -19.61 7.36 0.09
N ASN A 33 -19.99 6.86 -1.08
CA ASN A 33 -20.08 5.42 -1.33
C ASN A 33 -18.68 4.82 -1.61
N TYR A 34 -17.76 4.99 -0.65
CA TYR A 34 -16.38 4.56 -0.71
C TYR A 34 -16.10 3.52 0.38
N VAL A 35 -15.28 2.54 0.08
CA VAL A 35 -14.83 1.49 1.01
C VAL A 35 -13.35 1.66 1.28
N PHE A 36 -12.99 1.70 2.57
CA PHE A 36 -11.61 1.85 3.03
C PHE A 36 -11.14 0.53 3.62
N ILE A 37 -9.99 0.04 3.15
CA ILE A 37 -9.45 -1.27 3.54
C ILE A 37 -8.08 -1.06 4.16
N THR A 38 -7.98 -1.35 5.45
CA THR A 38 -6.72 -1.31 6.20
C THR A 38 -5.86 -2.55 5.91
N GLU A 39 -4.57 -2.44 6.15
CA GLU A 39 -3.67 -3.60 6.11
C GLU A 39 -4.08 -4.63 7.18
N PRO A 40 -4.23 -5.93 6.84
CA PRO A 40 -4.79 -6.93 7.75
C PRO A 40 -3.77 -7.46 8.78
N VAL A 41 -3.07 -6.56 9.47
CA VAL A 41 -2.01 -6.90 10.44
C VAL A 41 -2.56 -7.73 11.59
N ASP A 42 -3.78 -7.44 12.04
CA ASP A 42 -4.44 -8.19 13.11
C ASP A 42 -4.56 -9.69 12.77
N LEU A 43 -4.79 -10.02 11.49
CA LEU A 43 -4.85 -11.42 11.04
C LEU A 43 -3.48 -12.10 11.10
N TRP A 44 -2.39 -11.33 11.03
CA TRP A 44 -1.03 -11.85 11.09
C TRP A 44 -0.60 -12.16 12.54
N GLU A 45 -1.15 -11.43 13.51
CA GLU A 45 -0.89 -11.64 14.94
C GLU A 45 -1.50 -12.94 15.46
N TYR A 46 -2.55 -13.48 14.79
CA TYR A 46 -3.12 -14.79 15.14
C TYR A 46 -2.27 -15.99 14.69
N VAL A 47 -1.35 -15.77 13.74
CA VAL A 47 -0.46 -16.84 13.26
C VAL A 47 0.78 -16.86 14.14
N GLN A 48 0.79 -17.79 15.10
CA GLN A 48 1.83 -17.93 16.11
C GLN A 48 2.47 -19.32 16.03
N ASP A 49 3.73 -19.41 16.44
CA ASP A 49 4.41 -20.68 16.65
C ASP A 49 4.12 -21.27 18.04
N GLU A 50 4.77 -22.40 18.35
CA GLU A 50 4.60 -23.12 19.63
C GLU A 50 5.05 -22.29 20.85
N ASP A 51 5.94 -21.33 20.66
CA ASP A 51 6.44 -20.40 21.68
C ASP A 51 5.57 -19.14 21.82
N GLY A 52 4.52 -19.00 20.99
CA GLY A 52 3.61 -17.86 20.97
C GLY A 52 4.17 -16.63 20.21
N LEU A 53 5.27 -16.78 19.48
CA LEU A 53 5.79 -15.71 18.62
C LEU A 53 4.97 -15.61 17.33
N THR A 54 4.57 -14.41 16.98
CA THR A 54 3.82 -14.16 15.75
C THR A 54 4.68 -14.41 14.50
N ILE A 55 4.04 -14.58 13.36
CA ILE A 55 4.75 -14.75 12.09
C ILE A 55 5.62 -13.53 11.76
N ILE A 56 5.22 -12.31 12.16
CA ILE A 56 5.99 -11.07 11.97
C ILE A 56 7.27 -11.11 12.83
N GLU A 57 7.16 -11.48 14.11
CA GLU A 57 8.31 -11.61 14.99
C GLU A 57 9.28 -12.67 14.49
N ASN A 58 8.75 -13.81 14.09
CA ASN A 58 9.53 -14.90 13.50
C ASN A 58 10.21 -14.49 12.19
N PHE A 59 9.52 -13.73 11.33
CA PHE A 59 10.09 -13.19 10.10
C PHE A 59 11.27 -12.26 10.37
N TYR A 60 11.17 -11.32 11.30
CA TYR A 60 12.29 -10.44 11.62
C TYR A 60 13.42 -11.15 12.38
N LYS A 61 13.12 -12.22 13.13
CA LYS A 61 14.12 -13.03 13.85
C LYS A 61 14.92 -13.95 12.92
N ASP A 62 14.26 -14.60 11.97
CA ASP A 62 14.87 -15.52 10.97
C ASP A 62 14.21 -15.32 9.59
N PRO A 63 14.58 -14.25 8.88
CA PRO A 63 14.00 -13.95 7.57
C PRO A 63 14.23 -15.09 6.55
N LYS A 64 15.37 -15.79 6.66
CA LYS A 64 15.69 -16.90 5.75
C LYS A 64 14.66 -18.03 5.82
N LYS A 65 14.15 -18.32 7.00
CA LYS A 65 13.17 -19.40 7.23
C LYS A 65 11.74 -18.93 6.92
N TYR A 66 11.41 -17.71 7.26
CA TYR A 66 10.00 -17.27 7.32
C TYR A 66 9.56 -16.35 6.18
N SER A 67 10.47 -15.87 5.30
CA SER A 67 10.11 -14.95 4.22
C SER A 67 9.00 -15.48 3.32
N PHE A 68 9.12 -16.70 2.83
CA PHE A 68 8.10 -17.28 1.96
C PHE A 68 6.75 -17.43 2.65
N SER A 69 6.74 -18.00 3.86
CA SER A 69 5.51 -18.21 4.64
C SER A 69 4.82 -16.88 4.94
N PHE A 70 5.59 -15.86 5.34
CA PHE A 70 5.06 -14.54 5.61
C PHE A 70 4.48 -13.88 4.36
N GLN A 71 5.18 -13.97 3.21
CA GLN A 71 4.68 -13.41 1.95
C GLN A 71 3.41 -14.11 1.46
N ILE A 72 3.30 -15.42 1.58
CA ILE A 72 2.07 -16.16 1.24
C ILE A 72 0.92 -15.75 2.15
N MET A 73 1.18 -15.60 3.45
CA MET A 73 0.14 -15.16 4.39
C MET A 73 -0.31 -13.71 4.08
N ALA A 74 0.63 -12.78 3.87
CA ALA A 74 0.30 -11.40 3.51
C ALA A 74 -0.55 -11.36 2.23
N PHE A 75 -0.16 -12.12 1.21
CA PHE A 75 -0.90 -12.26 -0.05
C PHE A 75 -2.32 -12.79 0.18
N THR A 76 -2.46 -13.94 0.86
CA THR A 76 -3.77 -14.60 1.03
C THR A 76 -4.73 -13.78 1.88
N THR A 77 -4.25 -13.15 2.95
CA THR A 77 -5.08 -12.30 3.81
C THR A 77 -5.51 -11.03 3.09
N ARG A 78 -4.61 -10.35 2.37
CA ARG A 78 -4.93 -9.15 1.59
C ARG A 78 -5.93 -9.46 0.46
N MET A 79 -5.72 -10.58 -0.25
CA MET A 79 -6.65 -11.08 -1.25
C MET A 79 -8.04 -11.32 -0.66
N SER A 80 -8.11 -12.03 0.48
CA SER A 80 -9.38 -12.35 1.15
C SER A 80 -10.12 -11.09 1.60
N VAL A 81 -9.42 -10.13 2.20
CA VAL A 81 -10.03 -8.87 2.67
C VAL A 81 -10.60 -8.05 1.51
N LEU A 82 -9.85 -7.89 0.41
CA LEU A 82 -10.35 -7.16 -0.77
C LEU A 82 -11.55 -7.90 -1.40
N LYS A 83 -11.46 -9.22 -1.58
CA LYS A 83 -12.56 -10.01 -2.13
C LYS A 83 -13.84 -9.88 -1.30
N ASN A 84 -13.73 -10.02 0.03
CA ASN A 84 -14.86 -9.87 0.93
C ASN A 84 -15.43 -8.46 0.91
N ALA A 85 -14.58 -7.43 0.86
CA ALA A 85 -15.01 -6.05 0.75
C ALA A 85 -15.80 -5.79 -0.54
N LEU A 86 -15.34 -6.31 -1.68
CA LEU A 86 -16.04 -6.21 -2.97
C LEU A 86 -17.40 -6.92 -2.94
N LEU A 87 -17.46 -8.12 -2.37
CA LEU A 87 -18.71 -8.89 -2.27
C LEU A 87 -19.74 -8.23 -1.34
N ASN A 88 -19.30 -7.68 -0.22
CA ASN A 88 -20.17 -7.07 0.78
C ASN A 88 -20.61 -5.64 0.44
N ASN A 89 -19.96 -5.00 -0.53
CA ASN A 89 -20.27 -3.63 -0.95
C ASN A 89 -20.45 -3.53 -2.47
N PRO A 90 -21.44 -4.24 -3.07
CA PRO A 90 -21.59 -4.35 -4.52
C PRO A 90 -21.95 -3.03 -5.23
N THR A 91 -22.39 -2.02 -4.47
CA THR A 91 -22.74 -0.69 -5.01
C THR A 91 -21.66 0.34 -4.78
N ALA A 92 -20.57 -0.01 -4.08
CA ALA A 92 -19.49 0.94 -3.80
C ALA A 92 -18.78 1.37 -5.09
N GLU A 93 -18.54 2.68 -5.20
CA GLU A 93 -17.91 3.28 -6.38
C GLU A 93 -16.38 3.18 -6.36
N VAL A 94 -15.80 3.30 -5.15
CA VAL A 94 -14.36 3.39 -4.95
C VAL A 94 -13.93 2.54 -3.75
N PHE A 95 -12.88 1.76 -3.94
CA PHE A 95 -12.17 1.04 -2.87
C PHE A 95 -10.79 1.65 -2.72
N ILE A 96 -10.43 2.04 -1.51
CA ILE A 96 -9.11 2.60 -1.18
C ILE A 96 -8.44 1.65 -0.18
N CYS A 97 -7.34 1.03 -0.62
CA CYS A 97 -6.65 -0.01 0.13
C CYS A 97 -5.33 0.52 0.70
N GLU A 98 -5.02 0.18 1.96
CA GLU A 98 -3.66 0.31 2.46
C GLU A 98 -2.83 -0.84 1.92
N ARG A 99 -1.90 -0.53 1.01
CA ARG A 99 -1.10 -1.45 0.19
C ARG A 99 -1.91 -2.29 -0.79
N SER A 100 -1.19 -2.95 -1.66
CA SER A 100 -1.71 -3.84 -2.68
C SER A 100 -0.84 -5.08 -2.84
N ILE A 101 -1.37 -6.09 -3.52
CA ILE A 101 -0.60 -7.27 -3.94
C ILE A 101 0.52 -6.89 -4.93
N GLU A 102 0.37 -5.80 -5.68
CA GLU A 102 1.46 -5.28 -6.50
C GLU A 102 2.64 -4.79 -5.67
N ALA A 103 2.41 -4.11 -4.53
CA ALA A 103 3.46 -3.75 -3.60
C ALA A 103 4.12 -4.99 -2.98
N ASP A 104 3.33 -5.97 -2.54
CA ASP A 104 3.86 -7.22 -2.01
C ASP A 104 4.78 -7.91 -3.04
N ARG A 105 4.39 -7.94 -4.31
CA ARG A 105 5.13 -8.57 -5.40
C ARG A 105 6.37 -7.78 -5.84
N ARG A 106 6.20 -6.48 -6.09
CA ARG A 106 7.24 -5.63 -6.70
C ARG A 106 8.26 -5.10 -5.70
N VAL A 107 7.85 -4.96 -4.44
CA VAL A 107 8.72 -4.45 -3.37
C VAL A 107 9.17 -5.61 -2.48
N PHE A 108 8.28 -6.19 -1.70
CA PHE A 108 8.66 -7.11 -0.62
C PHE A 108 9.17 -8.45 -1.13
N ALA A 109 8.41 -9.17 -1.92
CA ALA A 109 8.83 -10.49 -2.43
C ALA A 109 10.06 -10.37 -3.35
N LYS A 110 10.11 -9.32 -4.20
CA LYS A 110 11.26 -9.06 -5.07
C LYS A 110 12.54 -8.80 -4.29
N MET A 111 12.45 -7.93 -3.28
CA MET A 111 13.56 -7.61 -2.38
C MET A 111 14.06 -8.86 -1.66
N LEU A 112 13.15 -9.65 -1.06
CA LEU A 112 13.50 -10.88 -0.35
C LEU A 112 14.15 -11.93 -1.26
N TYR A 113 13.73 -12.00 -2.52
CA TYR A 113 14.37 -12.86 -3.51
C TYR A 113 15.77 -12.38 -3.88
N ASP A 114 15.95 -11.09 -4.13
CA ASP A 114 17.25 -10.51 -4.48
C ASP A 114 18.26 -10.64 -3.32
N ASP A 115 17.80 -10.48 -2.09
CA ASP A 115 18.57 -10.66 -0.85
C ASP A 115 18.82 -12.15 -0.50
N LYS A 116 18.37 -13.10 -1.35
CA LYS A 116 18.51 -14.55 -1.16
C LYS A 116 17.78 -15.10 0.10
N LEU A 117 16.79 -14.38 0.58
CA LEU A 117 15.91 -14.78 1.68
C LEU A 117 14.73 -15.63 1.20
N MET A 118 14.39 -15.55 -0.09
CA MET A 118 13.52 -16.48 -0.81
C MET A 118 14.34 -17.19 -1.91
N ASN A 119 14.12 -18.48 -2.09
CA ASN A 119 14.76 -19.21 -3.17
C ASN A 119 13.96 -19.05 -4.50
N LYS A 120 14.55 -19.53 -5.61
CA LYS A 120 13.95 -19.37 -6.95
C LYS A 120 12.56 -20.04 -7.07
N MET A 121 12.35 -21.19 -6.44
CA MET A 121 11.06 -21.89 -6.49
C MET A 121 10.00 -21.16 -5.71
N GLU A 122 10.30 -20.72 -4.49
CA GLU A 122 9.43 -19.93 -3.64
C GLU A 122 8.99 -18.64 -4.32
N TYR A 123 9.94 -17.89 -4.86
CA TYR A 123 9.66 -16.64 -5.59
C TYR A 123 8.83 -16.88 -6.87
N LYS A 124 9.07 -17.98 -7.59
CA LYS A 124 8.29 -18.34 -8.78
C LYS A 124 6.84 -18.68 -8.42
N ILE A 125 6.63 -19.51 -7.38
CA ILE A 125 5.29 -19.85 -6.89
C ILE A 125 4.54 -18.58 -6.48
N TYR A 126 5.17 -17.74 -5.66
CA TYR A 126 4.58 -16.48 -5.21
C TYR A 126 4.22 -15.56 -6.38
N SER A 127 5.15 -15.38 -7.32
CA SER A 127 4.97 -14.47 -8.47
C SER A 127 3.85 -14.91 -9.40
N ASP A 128 3.68 -16.22 -9.62
CA ASP A 128 2.60 -16.75 -10.46
C ASP A 128 1.23 -16.50 -9.81
N LEU A 129 1.09 -16.80 -8.52
CA LEU A 129 -0.13 -16.54 -7.76
C LEU A 129 -0.49 -15.05 -7.76
N ALA A 130 0.49 -14.19 -7.45
CA ALA A 130 0.27 -12.74 -7.39
C ALA A 130 -0.11 -12.16 -8.75
N LYS A 131 0.51 -12.63 -9.84
CA LYS A 131 0.21 -12.17 -11.20
C LYS A 131 -1.22 -12.50 -11.62
N GLU A 132 -1.70 -13.69 -11.32
CA GLU A 132 -3.07 -14.10 -11.65
C GLU A 132 -4.09 -13.20 -10.94
N TYR A 133 -3.92 -13.00 -9.64
CA TYR A 133 -4.82 -12.15 -8.85
C TYR A 133 -4.80 -10.67 -9.27
N VAL A 134 -3.62 -10.12 -9.59
CA VAL A 134 -3.50 -8.73 -10.05
C VAL A 134 -4.23 -8.52 -11.38
N ASN A 135 -4.21 -9.52 -12.28
CA ASN A 135 -4.95 -9.44 -13.55
C ASN A 135 -6.47 -9.44 -13.33
N GLU A 136 -6.97 -10.14 -12.31
CA GLU A 136 -8.39 -10.15 -11.96
C GLU A 136 -8.85 -8.85 -11.30
N ASN A 137 -7.97 -8.22 -10.50
CA ASN A 137 -8.27 -7.04 -9.70
C ASN A 137 -7.24 -5.93 -9.97
N PRO A 138 -7.17 -5.37 -11.19
CA PRO A 138 -6.19 -4.36 -11.54
C PRO A 138 -6.47 -3.06 -10.79
N LEU A 139 -5.40 -2.40 -10.35
CA LEU A 139 -5.48 -1.07 -9.76
C LEU A 139 -5.78 -0.03 -10.83
N ASP A 140 -6.65 0.93 -10.52
CA ASP A 140 -6.89 2.12 -11.33
C ASP A 140 -5.96 3.25 -10.94
N GLY A 141 -5.60 3.31 -9.66
CA GLY A 141 -4.73 4.34 -9.15
C GLY A 141 -3.82 3.88 -8.01
N ILE A 142 -2.69 4.55 -7.88
CA ILE A 142 -1.73 4.37 -6.79
C ILE A 142 -1.42 5.73 -6.19
N VAL A 143 -1.59 5.86 -4.89
CA VAL A 143 -1.10 6.99 -4.11
C VAL A 143 0.22 6.59 -3.49
N TYR A 144 1.34 7.07 -4.03
CA TYR A 144 2.64 6.84 -3.44
C TYR A 144 2.93 7.89 -2.36
N PHE A 145 2.74 7.48 -1.11
CA PHE A 145 3.01 8.29 0.07
C PHE A 145 4.48 8.13 0.48
N TYR A 146 5.35 8.87 -0.20
CA TYR A 146 6.79 8.80 -0.04
C TYR A 146 7.23 9.37 1.32
N THR A 147 8.06 8.62 2.00
CA THR A 147 8.72 9.02 3.26
C THR A 147 10.11 8.38 3.28
N THR A 148 11.13 9.16 3.63
CA THR A 148 12.49 8.64 3.75
C THR A 148 12.60 7.55 4.79
N SER A 149 13.56 6.65 4.63
CA SER A 149 13.80 5.54 5.56
C SER A 149 14.10 6.01 6.98
N ASP A 150 14.86 7.11 7.14
CA ASP A 150 15.14 7.70 8.47
C ASP A 150 13.87 8.19 9.17
N LYS A 151 12.99 8.92 8.44
CA LYS A 151 11.73 9.40 8.98
C LYS A 151 10.76 8.26 9.28
N SER A 152 10.78 7.23 8.46
CA SER A 152 10.02 6.00 8.67
C SER A 152 10.47 5.29 9.96
N LEU A 153 11.77 5.15 10.19
CA LEU A 153 12.33 4.55 11.40
C LEU A 153 11.97 5.36 12.66
N GLU A 154 12.05 6.69 12.59
CA GLU A 154 11.62 7.58 13.69
C GLU A 154 10.15 7.31 14.07
N ARG A 155 9.26 7.19 13.09
CA ARG A 155 7.83 6.94 13.31
C ARG A 155 7.54 5.53 13.83
N ILE A 156 8.26 4.51 13.35
CA ILE A 156 8.18 3.14 13.86
C ILE A 156 8.55 3.10 15.34
N SER A 157 9.66 3.74 15.72
CA SER A 157 10.12 3.79 17.10
C SER A 157 9.10 4.46 18.04
N LYS A 158 8.40 5.51 17.56
CA LYS A 158 7.35 6.20 18.33
C LYS A 158 6.08 5.35 18.46
N ARG A 159 5.73 4.55 17.42
CA ARG A 159 4.53 3.72 17.40
C ARG A 159 4.64 2.48 18.27
N SER A 160 5.85 1.93 18.42
CA SER A 160 6.18 0.76 19.26
C SER A 160 5.27 -0.46 19.05
N ARG A 161 4.92 -0.77 17.78
CA ARG A 161 4.13 -1.98 17.46
C ARG A 161 4.96 -3.24 17.73
N ILE A 162 4.32 -4.26 18.32
CA ILE A 162 4.94 -5.57 18.55
C ILE A 162 5.45 -6.14 17.23
N GLY A 163 6.67 -6.71 17.24
CA GLY A 163 7.34 -7.27 16.07
C GLY A 163 8.08 -6.25 15.19
N GLU A 164 7.77 -4.96 15.25
CA GLU A 164 8.43 -3.93 14.41
C GLU A 164 9.62 -3.22 15.10
N THR A 165 9.83 -3.42 16.38
CA THR A 165 10.88 -2.73 17.17
C THR A 165 12.30 -3.02 16.69
N ASN A 166 12.51 -4.12 15.99
CA ASN A 166 13.82 -4.57 15.51
C ASN A 166 14.05 -4.32 14.00
N ILE A 167 13.20 -3.53 13.35
CA ILE A 167 13.36 -3.22 11.93
C ILE A 167 14.62 -2.38 11.73
N ALA A 168 15.60 -2.91 11.00
CA ALA A 168 16.83 -2.20 10.69
C ALA A 168 16.60 -1.07 9.67
N LEU A 169 17.34 0.03 9.81
CA LEU A 169 17.32 1.12 8.83
C LEU A 169 17.65 0.63 7.41
N SER A 170 18.60 -0.32 7.29
CA SER A 170 18.96 -0.92 6.00
C SER A 170 17.80 -1.63 5.32
N TYR A 171 16.92 -2.30 6.08
CA TYR A 171 15.71 -2.91 5.54
C TYR A 171 14.73 -1.85 5.01
N LEU A 172 14.53 -0.77 5.76
CA LEU A 172 13.69 0.35 5.33
C LEU A 172 14.27 1.07 4.11
N SER A 173 15.58 1.21 4.03
CA SER A 173 16.27 1.79 2.85
C SER A 173 16.11 0.89 1.61
N ASN A 174 16.15 -0.41 1.77
CA ASN A 174 15.83 -1.33 0.69
C ASN A 174 14.36 -1.22 0.27
N CYS A 175 13.41 -1.20 1.21
CA CYS A 175 12.00 -0.99 0.88
C CYS A 175 11.77 0.33 0.13
N GLU A 176 12.42 1.44 0.56
CA GLU A 176 12.36 2.73 -0.13
C GLU A 176 12.88 2.62 -1.57
N LYS A 177 14.04 1.98 -1.76
CA LYS A 177 14.65 1.74 -3.08
C LYS A 177 13.68 1.02 -4.01
N TYR A 178 13.09 -0.12 -3.58
CA TYR A 178 12.18 -0.91 -4.43
C TYR A 178 10.86 -0.18 -4.72
N HIS A 179 10.33 0.62 -3.79
CA HIS A 179 9.18 1.49 -4.07
C HIS A 179 9.55 2.54 -5.14
N ASN A 180 10.72 3.17 -5.02
CA ASN A 180 11.19 4.16 -5.99
C ASN A 180 11.43 3.52 -7.36
N GLU A 181 12.04 2.34 -7.43
CA GLU A 181 12.23 1.60 -8.69
C GLU A 181 10.89 1.28 -9.36
N TRP A 182 9.87 0.95 -8.58
CA TRP A 182 8.54 0.64 -9.11
C TRP A 182 7.77 1.90 -9.52
N LEU A 183 7.71 2.91 -8.65
CA LEU A 183 6.76 4.02 -8.78
C LEU A 183 7.37 5.30 -9.35
N ASN A 184 8.70 5.47 -9.28
CA ASN A 184 9.38 6.67 -9.81
C ASN A 184 10.02 6.45 -11.19
N ASN A 185 10.25 5.21 -11.65
CA ASN A 185 10.82 4.93 -12.96
C ASN A 185 9.93 5.39 -14.14
N GLU A 186 8.66 5.66 -13.88
CA GLU A 186 7.77 6.27 -14.89
C GLU A 186 7.75 7.82 -14.83
N CYS A 187 8.47 8.41 -13.85
CA CYS A 187 8.61 9.86 -13.70
C CYS A 187 10.07 10.28 -13.96
N ASP A 188 10.45 10.43 -15.21
CA ASP A 188 11.76 10.93 -15.68
C ASP A 188 12.07 12.38 -15.24
N LYS A 189 11.36 12.96 -14.29
CA LYS A 189 11.45 14.38 -13.97
C LYS A 189 11.58 14.69 -12.49
N GLY A 190 12.81 14.58 -11.98
CA GLY A 190 13.22 15.31 -10.78
C GLY A 190 12.50 14.94 -9.47
N PRO A 191 12.67 15.72 -8.40
CA PRO A 191 12.10 15.42 -7.09
C PRO A 191 10.59 15.36 -7.16
N LEU A 192 10.03 14.39 -6.44
CA LEU A 192 8.61 14.08 -6.31
C LEU A 192 7.73 15.36 -6.30
N TRP A 193 6.95 15.56 -7.34
CA TRP A 193 6.02 16.68 -7.43
C TRP A 193 4.77 16.32 -6.60
N GLN A 194 4.49 17.11 -5.57
CA GLN A 194 3.26 16.96 -4.80
C GLN A 194 2.04 17.29 -5.68
N GLY A 195 1.06 16.38 -5.67
CA GLY A 195 -0.21 16.59 -6.37
C GLY A 195 -0.16 16.40 -7.89
N MET A 196 0.92 15.85 -8.44
CA MET A 196 0.97 15.56 -9.88
C MET A 196 0.38 14.18 -10.15
N ILE A 197 -0.67 14.16 -10.98
CA ILE A 197 -1.24 12.93 -11.54
C ILE A 197 -0.43 12.61 -12.79
N THR A 198 0.29 11.49 -12.80
CA THR A 198 1.10 11.04 -13.94
C THR A 198 0.50 9.79 -14.55
N GLY A 199 0.51 9.75 -15.87
CA GLY A 199 0.07 8.59 -16.66
C GLY A 199 -1.33 8.74 -17.25
N THR A 200 -1.42 8.42 -18.54
CA THR A 200 -2.68 8.19 -19.25
C THR A 200 -3.04 6.72 -19.30
N GLU A 201 -2.13 5.86 -18.82
CA GLU A 201 -2.27 4.41 -18.72
C GLU A 201 -2.52 4.00 -17.26
N ASN A 202 -3.24 2.91 -17.06
CA ASN A 202 -3.49 2.37 -15.73
C ASN A 202 -2.24 1.64 -15.18
N PRO A 203 -1.97 1.79 -13.87
CA PRO A 203 -2.62 2.69 -12.90
C PRO A 203 -2.14 4.14 -12.98
N THR A 204 -3.03 5.09 -12.68
CA THR A 204 -2.65 6.49 -12.47
C THR A 204 -1.87 6.64 -11.16
N ILE A 205 -0.73 7.33 -11.17
CA ILE A 205 0.11 7.50 -9.97
C ILE A 205 0.02 8.93 -9.45
N LEU A 206 -0.26 9.06 -8.16
CA LEU A 206 -0.20 10.31 -7.40
C LEU A 206 0.92 10.24 -6.38
N ASN A 207 1.91 11.12 -6.49
CA ASN A 207 3.01 11.21 -5.54
C ASN A 207 2.73 12.25 -4.46
N ILE A 208 2.85 11.86 -3.18
CA ILE A 208 2.71 12.75 -2.01
C ILE A 208 3.96 12.63 -1.14
N LEU A 209 4.60 13.76 -0.84
CA LEU A 209 5.74 13.82 0.07
C LEU A 209 5.27 13.82 1.53
N GLY A 210 5.46 12.69 2.21
CA GLY A 210 5.01 12.43 3.58
C GLY A 210 6.07 12.66 4.68
N ASN A 211 7.18 13.36 4.39
CA ASN A 211 8.30 13.53 5.33
C ASN A 211 7.99 14.43 6.54
N HIS A 212 6.90 15.18 6.50
CA HIS A 212 6.49 16.05 7.58
C HIS A 212 5.45 15.38 8.48
N ASP A 213 5.57 15.56 9.80
CA ASP A 213 4.52 15.17 10.72
C ASP A 213 3.41 16.23 10.62
N VAL A 214 2.21 15.78 10.27
CA VAL A 214 1.07 16.66 10.00
C VAL A 214 -0.09 16.29 10.92
N ILE A 215 -0.66 17.29 11.56
CA ILE A 215 -1.95 17.16 12.22
C ILE A 215 -3.02 17.47 11.19
N TYR A 216 -3.88 16.51 10.89
CA TYR A 216 -4.96 16.70 9.94
C TYR A 216 -6.03 17.63 10.51
N ASN A 217 -6.39 18.64 9.75
CA ASN A 217 -7.51 19.53 10.06
C ASN A 217 -8.33 19.76 8.78
N ILE A 218 -9.40 18.99 8.64
CA ILE A 218 -10.26 19.01 7.45
C ILE A 218 -11.01 20.34 7.26
N ASN A 219 -11.11 21.16 8.31
CA ASN A 219 -11.78 22.47 8.27
C ASN A 219 -10.83 23.62 7.86
N ASP A 220 -9.52 23.36 7.75
CA ASP A 220 -8.52 24.34 7.33
C ASP A 220 -7.96 23.95 5.95
N SER A 221 -8.33 24.70 4.91
CA SER A 221 -7.86 24.46 3.54
C SER A 221 -6.35 24.65 3.37
N ASN A 222 -5.69 25.40 4.24
CA ASN A 222 -4.25 25.60 4.22
C ASN A 222 -3.48 24.48 4.94
N ASN A 223 -4.17 23.65 5.72
CA ASN A 223 -3.57 22.53 6.40
C ASN A 223 -2.96 21.52 5.41
N GLN A 224 -1.71 21.13 5.62
CA GLN A 224 -0.99 20.24 4.70
C GLN A 224 -1.66 18.87 4.58
N GLY A 225 -2.18 18.32 5.69
CA GLY A 225 -2.93 17.07 5.68
C GLY A 225 -4.19 17.16 4.83
N ASN A 226 -4.96 18.26 4.97
CA ASN A 226 -6.14 18.48 4.15
C ASN A 226 -5.82 18.63 2.65
N LYS A 227 -4.68 19.24 2.31
CA LYS A 227 -4.20 19.30 0.91
C LYS A 227 -3.92 17.90 0.35
N TRP A 228 -3.30 17.02 1.12
CA TRP A 228 -3.09 15.62 0.71
C TRP A 228 -4.40 14.89 0.45
N LEU A 229 -5.40 15.08 1.32
CA LEU A 229 -6.74 14.51 1.11
C LEU A 229 -7.40 15.06 -0.17
N SER A 230 -7.23 16.36 -0.47
CA SER A 230 -7.76 16.97 -1.69
C SER A 230 -7.08 16.45 -2.95
N TYR A 231 -5.78 16.24 -2.95
CA TYR A 231 -5.07 15.62 -4.09
C TYR A 231 -5.59 14.22 -4.42
N ILE A 232 -5.94 13.44 -3.39
CA ILE A 232 -6.52 12.10 -3.59
C ILE A 232 -7.96 12.23 -4.14
N GLU A 233 -8.72 13.22 -3.70
CA GLU A 233 -10.04 13.51 -4.25
C GLU A 233 -9.97 13.89 -5.74
N ASP A 234 -9.02 14.75 -6.11
CA ASP A 234 -8.79 15.13 -7.50
C ASP A 234 -8.43 13.91 -8.36
N MET A 235 -7.61 13.00 -7.84
CA MET A 235 -7.30 11.73 -8.48
C MET A 235 -8.55 10.87 -8.68
N ILE A 236 -9.38 10.72 -7.66
CA ILE A 236 -10.63 9.94 -7.76
C ILE A 236 -11.55 10.55 -8.83
N ASN A 237 -11.71 11.87 -8.84
CA ASN A 237 -12.52 12.57 -9.83
C ASN A 237 -11.98 12.39 -11.25
N HIS A 238 -10.66 12.45 -11.40
CA HIS A 238 -10.00 12.18 -12.69
C HIS A 238 -10.29 10.75 -13.17
N LEU A 239 -10.12 9.73 -12.29
CA LEU A 239 -10.39 8.32 -12.63
C LEU A 239 -11.86 8.08 -13.01
N LYS A 240 -12.80 8.73 -12.30
CA LYS A 240 -14.22 8.67 -12.65
C LYS A 240 -14.48 9.25 -14.04
N LYS A 241 -13.89 10.39 -14.37
CA LYS A 241 -14.02 11.03 -15.67
C LYS A 241 -13.44 10.15 -16.79
N VAL A 242 -12.22 9.63 -16.62
CA VAL A 242 -11.58 8.73 -17.60
C VAL A 242 -12.44 7.51 -17.90
N ARG A 243 -13.14 6.97 -16.89
CA ARG A 243 -14.06 5.85 -17.11
C ARG A 243 -15.31 6.26 -17.90
N GLN A 244 -15.91 7.41 -17.58
CA GLN A 244 -17.07 7.93 -18.30
C GLN A 244 -16.77 8.16 -19.77
N ASP A 245 -15.58 8.70 -20.07
CA ASP A 245 -15.14 8.99 -21.45
C ASP A 245 -14.84 7.71 -22.28
N ARG A 246 -14.70 6.55 -21.64
CA ARG A 246 -14.48 5.23 -22.28
C ARG A 246 -15.78 4.45 -22.55
N ILE A 247 -16.91 4.94 -22.08
CA ILE A 247 -18.23 4.35 -22.41
C ILE A 247 -18.69 4.97 -23.73
N PRO A 248 -18.85 4.16 -24.80
CA PRO A 248 -19.26 4.64 -26.12
C PRO A 248 -20.72 5.13 -26.13
#